data_5cbdb1578744529ea984976025fa2b0e
#
_entry.id   5cbdb1578744529ea984976025fa2b0e
#
_cell.length_a   1.000
_cell.length_b   1.000
_cell.length_c   1.000
_cell.angle_alpha   90.00
_cell.angle_beta   90.00
_cell.angle_gamma   90.00
#
_symmetry.space_group_name_H-M   'P 1'
#
loop_
_entity.id
_entity.type
_entity.pdbx_description
1 polymer ?
#
loop_
_entity_poly.entity_id
_entity_poly.type
_entity_poly.pdbx_seq_one_letter_code
_entity_poly.pdbx_strand_id
1 'polypeptide(L)'
;MELTRRGFLSLTAASAFCLLCAGCGDAAAVSPAGTLTAHVGDTGLSYWLYTPQSTGTPKTLVLYLHGGSGKGSDLNAVLEAESLPRFLQEGQLAPDAYVVMPQLPANCKGWSDRTAQLMQLLAVIKAQYPIARTALTGHSMGGTGCWDLALAHPEAFCVAAPLSGSVRLTEQNLTSLQSLPVWAVVGSADTIVKPDASEQFITALQEKNPNARLTVREGATHFDVPQAYLDDTLGLLDWLTAAR
;
A
#
# COMPACT_ATOMS: atom_id res chain seq x y z
N MET A 1 -23.54 37.00 21.94
CA MET A 1 -22.46 36.07 22.29
C MET A 1 -22.11 35.33 21.01
N GLU A 2 -21.12 35.87 20.29
CA GLU A 2 -20.78 35.42 18.93
C GLU A 2 -19.84 34.24 18.97
N LEU A 3 -20.21 33.18 18.23
CA LEU A 3 -19.37 32.02 18.01
C LEU A 3 -18.42 32.27 16.82
N THR A 4 -17.16 32.49 17.12
CA THR A 4 -16.10 32.63 16.11
C THR A 4 -15.79 31.31 15.45
N ARG A 5 -16.00 31.25 14.13
CA ARG A 5 -15.54 30.20 13.24
C ARG A 5 -13.99 30.18 13.18
N ARG A 6 -13.36 29.13 13.65
CA ARG A 6 -11.92 28.87 13.40
C ARG A 6 -11.78 28.34 11.97
N GLY A 7 -11.12 29.14 11.14
CA GLY A 7 -10.81 28.75 9.77
C GLY A 7 -9.72 27.68 9.71
N PHE A 8 -9.96 26.68 8.88
CA PHE A 8 -8.97 25.66 8.49
C PHE A 8 -8.00 26.29 7.49
N LEU A 9 -6.71 26.28 7.81
CA LEU A 9 -5.63 26.53 6.85
C LEU A 9 -5.28 25.21 6.16
N SER A 10 -5.70 25.05 4.91
CA SER A 10 -5.17 24.02 4.02
C SER A 10 -3.89 24.56 3.38
N LEU A 11 -2.74 23.96 3.71
CA LEU A 11 -1.48 24.21 3.00
C LEU A 11 -1.48 23.32 1.74
N THR A 12 -1.79 23.91 0.59
CA THR A 12 -1.56 23.29 -0.72
C THR A 12 -0.15 23.68 -1.17
N ALA A 13 0.79 22.75 -1.12
CA ALA A 13 2.09 22.91 -1.76
C ALA A 13 1.95 22.51 -3.24
N ALA A 14 1.68 23.49 -4.10
CA ALA A 14 1.77 23.34 -5.55
C ALA A 14 3.19 23.70 -5.98
N SER A 15 4.04 22.73 -6.25
CA SER A 15 5.34 22.96 -6.89
C SER A 15 5.19 22.83 -8.40
N ALA A 16 4.94 23.95 -9.07
CA ALA A 16 5.05 24.06 -10.52
C ALA A 16 6.53 24.34 -10.88
N PHE A 17 7.22 23.36 -11.46
CA PHE A 17 8.52 23.56 -12.07
C PHE A 17 8.34 23.62 -13.58
N CYS A 18 8.31 24.85 -14.16
CA CYS A 18 8.43 25.06 -15.60
C CYS A 18 9.92 25.16 -15.94
N LEU A 19 10.47 24.18 -16.65
CA LEU A 19 11.71 24.32 -17.41
C LEU A 19 11.40 24.20 -18.91
N LEU A 20 11.49 25.33 -19.60
CA LEU A 20 11.53 25.40 -21.06
C LEU A 20 12.94 25.03 -21.52
N CYS A 21 13.10 23.88 -22.15
CA CYS A 21 14.23 23.59 -23.03
C CYS A 21 13.70 22.99 -24.34
N ALA A 22 13.88 23.73 -25.42
CA ALA A 22 13.61 23.26 -26.77
C ALA A 22 14.66 22.24 -27.21
N GLY A 23 14.21 21.04 -27.56
CA GLY A 23 15.03 19.99 -28.19
C GLY A 23 14.11 18.88 -28.65
N CYS A 24 14.00 18.68 -29.97
CA CYS A 24 13.18 17.65 -30.60
C CYS A 24 13.63 16.25 -30.19
N GLY A 25 12.74 15.52 -29.52
CA GLY A 25 12.78 14.11 -29.25
C GLY A 25 11.41 13.76 -28.67
N ASP A 26 10.74 12.74 -29.18
CA ASP A 26 9.44 12.27 -28.70
C ASP A 26 9.49 12.05 -27.19
N ALA A 27 9.15 13.08 -26.42
CA ALA A 27 8.96 12.98 -25.00
C ALA A 27 7.59 12.30 -24.80
N ALA A 28 7.60 11.06 -24.34
CA ALA A 28 6.41 10.42 -23.78
C ALA A 28 5.78 11.40 -22.80
N ALA A 29 4.51 11.76 -23.02
CA ALA A 29 3.78 12.68 -22.16
C ALA A 29 3.77 12.10 -20.75
N VAL A 30 4.53 12.72 -19.83
CA VAL A 30 4.47 12.37 -18.40
C VAL A 30 3.07 12.71 -17.94
N SER A 31 2.26 11.70 -17.65
CA SER A 31 0.95 11.91 -17.02
C SER A 31 1.18 12.65 -15.71
N PRO A 32 0.44 13.75 -15.47
CA PRO A 32 0.62 14.47 -14.23
C PRO A 32 0.33 13.54 -13.03
N ALA A 33 1.22 13.54 -12.06
CA ALA A 33 1.09 12.77 -10.84
C ALA A 33 -0.20 13.17 -10.07
N GLY A 34 -0.82 12.21 -9.38
CA GLY A 34 -1.93 12.50 -8.46
C GLY A 34 -1.50 13.40 -7.30
N THR A 35 -2.39 13.63 -6.35
CA THR A 35 -2.16 14.52 -5.20
C THR A 35 -1.99 13.72 -3.91
N LEU A 36 -0.95 14.00 -3.11
CA LEU A 36 -0.77 13.50 -1.75
C LEU A 36 -1.31 14.51 -0.74
N THR A 37 -2.20 14.05 0.15
CA THR A 37 -2.79 14.86 1.22
C THR A 37 -2.60 14.19 2.57
N ALA A 38 -2.09 14.94 3.56
CA ALA A 38 -1.96 14.49 4.93
C ALA A 38 -3.27 14.65 5.70
N HIS A 39 -3.66 13.62 6.44
CA HIS A 39 -4.82 13.61 7.33
C HIS A 39 -4.36 13.24 8.73
N VAL A 40 -4.62 14.11 9.69
CA VAL A 40 -4.15 13.96 11.07
C VAL A 40 -5.35 13.79 12.01
N GLY A 41 -5.44 12.63 12.64
CA GLY A 41 -6.27 12.41 13.82
C GLY A 41 -7.75 12.07 13.62
N ASP A 42 -8.30 12.13 12.41
CA ASP A 42 -9.76 12.04 12.20
C ASP A 42 -10.34 10.61 12.39
N THR A 43 -9.51 9.57 12.29
CA THR A 43 -9.94 8.14 12.35
C THR A 43 -9.21 7.34 13.42
N GLY A 44 -8.51 8.00 14.34
CA GLY A 44 -7.63 7.34 15.32
C GLY A 44 -6.28 6.89 14.75
N LEU A 45 -6.06 7.07 13.43
CA LEU A 45 -4.79 6.92 12.74
C LEU A 45 -4.56 8.13 11.85
N SER A 46 -3.37 8.72 11.90
CA SER A 46 -2.94 9.69 10.88
C SER A 46 -2.57 8.92 9.61
N TYR A 47 -2.80 9.51 8.43
CA TYR A 47 -2.52 8.85 7.16
C TYR A 47 -2.21 9.83 6.04
N TRP A 48 -1.45 9.38 5.05
CA TRP A 48 -1.39 10.00 3.73
C TRP A 48 -2.44 9.38 2.82
N LEU A 49 -3.08 10.22 2.01
CA LEU A 49 -3.98 9.80 0.94
C LEU A 49 -3.42 10.28 -0.40
N TYR A 50 -3.12 9.35 -1.29
CA TYR A 50 -2.89 9.64 -2.69
C TYR A 50 -4.22 9.59 -3.44
N THR A 51 -4.56 10.69 -4.11
CA THR A 51 -5.74 10.83 -4.96
C THR A 51 -5.28 10.85 -6.42
N PRO A 52 -5.78 9.95 -7.29
CA PRO A 52 -5.42 9.96 -8.70
C PRO A 52 -5.95 11.21 -9.38
N GLN A 53 -5.38 11.58 -10.51
CA GLN A 53 -5.81 12.78 -11.25
C GLN A 53 -7.23 12.65 -11.81
N SER A 54 -7.60 11.46 -12.29
CA SER A 54 -8.92 11.13 -12.78
C SER A 54 -9.80 10.61 -11.63
N THR A 55 -10.78 11.37 -11.18
CA THR A 55 -11.62 11.03 -10.01
C THR A 55 -13.06 10.64 -10.34
N GLY A 56 -13.46 10.73 -11.62
CA GLY A 56 -14.86 10.65 -12.05
C GLY A 56 -15.48 9.23 -12.10
N THR A 57 -14.71 8.17 -11.94
CA THR A 57 -15.18 6.77 -12.01
C THR A 57 -14.83 6.01 -10.74
N PRO A 58 -15.62 4.98 -10.35
CA PRO A 58 -15.26 4.11 -9.24
C PRO A 58 -13.90 3.45 -9.47
N LYS A 59 -13.02 3.53 -8.48
CA LYS A 59 -11.63 3.08 -8.56
C LYS A 59 -11.28 2.08 -7.48
N THR A 60 -10.12 1.47 -7.58
CA THR A 60 -9.52 0.70 -6.50
C THR A 60 -8.97 1.64 -5.43
N LEU A 61 -9.17 1.29 -4.16
CA LEU A 61 -8.45 1.84 -3.01
C LEU A 61 -7.38 0.84 -2.60
N VAL A 62 -6.12 1.23 -2.64
CA VAL A 62 -5.01 0.43 -2.13
C VAL A 62 -4.73 0.84 -0.69
N LEU A 63 -4.87 -0.08 0.26
CA LEU A 63 -4.37 0.09 1.62
C LEU A 63 -2.91 -0.36 1.65
N TYR A 64 -1.99 0.58 1.90
CA TYR A 64 -0.57 0.29 2.06
C TYR A 64 -0.17 0.36 3.53
N LEU A 65 0.46 -0.70 4.03
CA LEU A 65 0.98 -0.80 5.39
C LEU A 65 2.52 -0.67 5.36
N HIS A 66 3.05 0.35 6.04
CA HIS A 66 4.49 0.63 6.08
C HIS A 66 5.27 -0.35 6.96
N GLY A 67 6.57 -0.42 6.77
CA GLY A 67 7.54 -1.16 7.58
C GLY A 67 7.84 -0.49 8.93
N GLY A 68 8.81 -1.03 9.67
CA GLY A 68 9.16 -0.57 11.02
C GLY A 68 9.59 0.90 11.10
N SER A 69 10.27 1.42 10.09
CA SER A 69 10.77 2.79 10.03
C SER A 69 9.67 3.86 9.99
N GLY A 70 8.48 3.53 9.47
CA GLY A 70 7.37 4.48 9.40
C GLY A 70 6.58 4.64 10.70
N LYS A 71 6.88 3.84 11.77
CA LYS A 71 6.22 3.94 13.08
C LYS A 71 6.51 5.26 13.75
N GLY A 72 5.47 5.86 14.36
CA GLY A 72 5.70 7.08 15.13
C GLY A 72 4.49 7.98 15.24
N SER A 73 4.77 9.27 15.38
CA SER A 73 3.81 10.36 15.41
C SER A 73 4.12 11.45 14.36
N ASP A 74 5.25 11.34 13.68
CA ASP A 74 5.58 12.17 12.53
C ASP A 74 5.15 11.44 11.26
N LEU A 75 4.08 11.90 10.65
CA LEU A 75 3.50 11.27 9.47
C LEU A 75 4.47 11.24 8.27
N ASN A 76 5.46 12.14 8.22
CA ASN A 76 6.46 12.17 7.15
C ASN A 76 7.34 10.91 7.15
N ALA A 77 7.54 10.27 8.30
CA ALA A 77 8.30 9.02 8.37
C ALA A 77 7.73 7.90 7.47
N VAL A 78 6.44 7.96 7.12
CA VAL A 78 5.81 7.01 6.18
C VAL A 78 6.36 7.17 4.76
N LEU A 79 6.80 8.38 4.40
CA LEU A 79 7.30 8.73 3.06
C LEU A 79 8.83 8.55 2.93
N GLU A 80 9.56 8.35 4.04
CA GLU A 80 11.03 8.32 4.05
C GLU A 80 11.60 7.00 3.54
N ALA A 81 10.91 5.88 3.77
CA ALA A 81 11.39 4.59 3.32
C ALA A 81 11.26 4.46 1.80
N GLU A 82 12.27 3.89 1.14
CA GLU A 82 12.25 3.59 -0.29
C GLU A 82 11.24 2.47 -0.58
N SER A 83 9.98 2.86 -0.76
CA SER A 83 8.83 2.00 -0.99
C SER A 83 7.68 2.78 -1.64
N LEU A 84 6.52 2.15 -1.83
CA LEU A 84 5.36 2.72 -2.52
C LEU A 84 5.03 4.18 -2.12
N PRO A 85 5.00 4.57 -0.82
CA PRO A 85 4.69 5.96 -0.44
C PRO A 85 5.69 6.97 -1.02
N ARG A 86 6.98 6.67 -0.96
CA ARG A 86 8.03 7.53 -1.50
C ARG A 86 7.98 7.59 -3.01
N PHE A 87 7.75 6.47 -3.68
CA PHE A 87 7.64 6.43 -5.14
C PHE A 87 6.47 7.27 -5.67
N LEU A 88 5.34 7.31 -4.92
CA LEU A 88 4.22 8.21 -5.20
C LEU A 88 4.58 9.67 -4.95
N GLN A 89 5.28 9.98 -3.85
CA GLN A 89 5.71 11.34 -3.50
C GLN A 89 6.68 11.91 -4.54
N GLU A 90 7.61 11.11 -5.01
CA GLU A 90 8.62 11.50 -6.00
C GLU A 90 8.08 11.49 -7.44
N GLY A 91 6.83 11.07 -7.65
CA GLY A 91 6.22 10.98 -8.97
C GLY A 91 6.78 9.87 -9.85
N GLN A 92 7.49 8.90 -9.27
CA GLN A 92 7.96 7.70 -9.97
C GLN A 92 6.79 6.76 -10.32
N LEU A 93 5.70 6.84 -9.55
CA LEU A 93 4.46 6.11 -9.77
C LEU A 93 3.28 7.08 -9.78
N ALA A 94 2.34 6.84 -10.69
CA ALA A 94 1.09 7.62 -10.81
C ALA A 94 -0.11 6.69 -11.11
N PRO A 95 -0.47 5.77 -10.19
CA PRO A 95 -1.54 4.82 -10.44
C PRO A 95 -2.89 5.51 -10.55
N ASP A 96 -3.77 4.98 -11.40
CA ASP A 96 -5.18 5.41 -11.50
C ASP A 96 -6.03 4.76 -10.39
N ALA A 97 -5.58 4.89 -9.14
CA ALA A 97 -6.16 4.33 -7.93
C ALA A 97 -5.93 5.27 -6.74
N TYR A 98 -6.82 5.22 -5.75
CA TYR A 98 -6.55 5.83 -4.46
C TYR A 98 -5.57 4.97 -3.67
N VAL A 99 -4.62 5.59 -2.94
CA VAL A 99 -3.73 4.87 -2.03
C VAL A 99 -3.80 5.51 -0.65
N VAL A 100 -4.25 4.76 0.34
CA VAL A 100 -4.27 5.19 1.75
C VAL A 100 -3.10 4.55 2.50
N MET A 101 -2.30 5.37 3.18
CA MET A 101 -1.06 5.01 3.83
C MET A 101 -1.09 5.49 5.28
N PRO A 102 -1.74 4.72 6.19
CA PRO A 102 -1.82 5.07 7.60
C PRO A 102 -0.45 4.96 8.28
N GLN A 103 -0.27 5.70 9.39
CA GLN A 103 0.88 5.58 10.26
C GLN A 103 0.54 4.74 11.50
N LEU A 104 1.36 3.73 11.78
CA LEU A 104 1.26 2.94 12.99
C LEU A 104 1.90 3.70 14.16
N PRO A 105 1.16 3.94 15.29
CA PRO A 105 1.71 4.59 16.46
C PRO A 105 2.92 3.85 17.06
N ALA A 106 3.86 4.60 17.64
CA ALA A 106 5.11 4.05 18.16
C ALA A 106 4.93 2.97 19.24
N ASN A 107 3.85 3.03 20.03
CA ASN A 107 3.54 2.09 21.09
C ASN A 107 2.92 0.77 20.63
N CYS A 108 2.62 0.60 19.35
CA CYS A 108 2.08 -0.64 18.78
C CYS A 108 3.21 -1.64 18.51
N LYS A 109 2.94 -2.93 18.67
CA LYS A 109 3.89 -4.00 18.31
C LYS A 109 3.90 -4.27 16.80
N GLY A 110 2.72 -4.24 16.18
CA GLY A 110 2.51 -4.47 14.76
C GLY A 110 1.13 -3.96 14.32
N TRP A 111 0.81 -4.17 13.06
CA TRP A 111 -0.44 -3.70 12.46
C TRP A 111 -1.68 -4.40 13.02
N SER A 112 -1.55 -5.64 13.51
CA SER A 112 -2.64 -6.36 14.17
C SER A 112 -3.19 -5.64 15.41
N ASP A 113 -2.40 -4.79 16.07
CA ASP A 113 -2.87 -3.96 17.19
C ASP A 113 -3.87 -2.87 16.76
N ARG A 114 -4.04 -2.64 15.45
CA ARG A 114 -4.87 -1.59 14.86
C ARG A 114 -5.87 -2.08 13.82
N THR A 115 -6.15 -3.38 13.78
CA THR A 115 -7.09 -3.98 12.82
C THR A 115 -8.43 -3.23 12.77
N ALA A 116 -9.05 -2.96 13.93
CA ALA A 116 -10.33 -2.27 13.99
C ALA A 116 -10.26 -0.83 13.44
N GLN A 117 -9.18 -0.10 13.75
CA GLN A 117 -8.96 1.26 13.25
C GLN A 117 -8.69 1.27 11.73
N LEU A 118 -7.97 0.27 11.21
CA LEU A 118 -7.77 0.12 9.76
C LEU A 118 -9.09 -0.13 9.04
N MET A 119 -9.95 -1.00 9.55
CA MET A 119 -11.27 -1.26 8.97
C MET A 119 -12.17 -0.02 9.04
N GLN A 120 -12.12 0.74 10.14
CA GLN A 120 -12.84 2.01 10.27
C GLN A 120 -12.31 3.05 9.27
N LEU A 121 -10.98 3.17 9.09
CA LEU A 121 -10.37 4.06 8.10
C LEU A 121 -10.85 3.73 6.68
N LEU A 122 -10.85 2.44 6.30
CA LEU A 122 -11.36 2.02 5.01
C LEU A 122 -12.83 2.41 4.81
N ALA A 123 -13.68 2.26 5.84
CA ALA A 123 -15.08 2.64 5.78
C ALA A 123 -15.25 4.15 5.57
N VAL A 124 -14.47 4.98 6.26
CA VAL A 124 -14.48 6.45 6.11
C VAL A 124 -14.07 6.87 4.69
N ILE A 125 -12.98 6.30 4.16
CA ILE A 125 -12.52 6.61 2.80
C ILE A 125 -13.57 6.19 1.75
N LYS A 126 -14.13 4.98 1.89
CA LYS A 126 -15.19 4.48 0.99
C LYS A 126 -16.46 5.33 1.00
N ALA A 127 -16.76 6.00 2.11
CA ALA A 127 -17.91 6.91 2.19
C ALA A 127 -17.66 8.27 1.51
N GLN A 128 -16.40 8.67 1.37
CA GLN A 128 -16.01 9.97 0.82
C GLN A 128 -15.62 9.93 -0.67
N TYR A 129 -15.15 8.80 -1.15
CA TYR A 129 -14.61 8.65 -2.50
C TYR A 129 -15.32 7.52 -3.27
N PRO A 130 -15.39 7.59 -4.61
CA PRO A 130 -16.00 6.56 -5.44
C PRO A 130 -15.11 5.31 -5.51
N ILE A 131 -15.13 4.50 -4.46
CA ILE A 131 -14.34 3.28 -4.34
C ILE A 131 -15.19 2.06 -4.71
N ALA A 132 -14.76 1.32 -5.73
CA ALA A 132 -15.42 0.08 -6.15
C ALA A 132 -14.91 -1.13 -5.37
N ARG A 133 -13.62 -1.15 -5.01
CA ARG A 133 -12.95 -2.29 -4.36
C ARG A 133 -11.74 -1.84 -3.57
N THR A 134 -11.23 -2.73 -2.72
CA THR A 134 -10.05 -2.45 -1.90
C THR A 134 -9.00 -3.51 -2.14
N ALA A 135 -7.77 -3.09 -2.43
CA ALA A 135 -6.57 -3.93 -2.46
C ALA A 135 -5.73 -3.69 -1.21
N LEU A 136 -4.95 -4.67 -0.83
CA LEU A 136 -4.10 -4.62 0.37
C LEU A 136 -2.65 -4.93 0.00
N THR A 137 -1.72 -4.13 0.49
CA THR A 137 -0.28 -4.38 0.32
C THR A 137 0.53 -3.76 1.46
N GLY A 138 1.79 -4.11 1.55
CA GLY A 138 2.70 -3.56 2.55
C GLY A 138 4.03 -4.28 2.52
N HIS A 139 5.05 -3.66 3.14
CA HIS A 139 6.42 -4.18 3.15
C HIS A 139 6.91 -4.42 4.58
N SER A 140 7.71 -5.48 4.79
CA SER A 140 8.36 -5.79 6.07
C SER A 140 7.31 -6.02 7.18
N MET A 141 7.33 -5.25 8.26
CA MET A 141 6.26 -5.24 9.28
C MET A 141 4.88 -4.98 8.63
N GLY A 142 4.81 -4.14 7.58
CA GLY A 142 3.59 -3.93 6.78
C GLY A 142 3.22 -5.14 5.93
N GLY A 143 4.19 -5.90 5.44
CA GLY A 143 3.96 -7.18 4.77
C GLY A 143 3.36 -8.23 5.71
N THR A 144 3.85 -8.29 6.96
CA THR A 144 3.26 -9.11 8.02
C THR A 144 1.84 -8.63 8.35
N GLY A 145 1.63 -7.30 8.47
CA GLY A 145 0.31 -6.72 8.67
C GLY A 145 -0.66 -6.97 7.50
N CYS A 146 -0.13 -7.03 6.27
CA CYS A 146 -0.91 -7.44 5.09
C CYS A 146 -1.42 -8.88 5.24
N TRP A 147 -0.57 -9.82 5.65
CA TRP A 147 -0.99 -11.19 5.97
C TRP A 147 -2.03 -11.22 7.08
N ASP A 148 -1.75 -10.56 8.23
CA ASP A 148 -2.64 -10.56 9.40
C ASP A 148 -4.03 -10.02 9.04
N LEU A 149 -4.08 -8.90 8.30
CA LEU A 149 -5.36 -8.27 7.94
C LEU A 149 -6.12 -9.07 6.87
N ALA A 150 -5.42 -9.64 5.89
CA ALA A 150 -6.02 -10.53 4.90
C ALA A 150 -6.60 -11.81 5.52
N LEU A 151 -5.92 -12.37 6.54
CA LEU A 151 -6.41 -13.54 7.28
C LEU A 151 -7.61 -13.23 8.16
N ALA A 152 -7.64 -12.02 8.76
CA ALA A 152 -8.74 -11.60 9.64
C ALA A 152 -9.99 -11.15 8.88
N HIS A 153 -9.82 -10.54 7.70
CA HIS A 153 -10.88 -9.92 6.90
C HIS A 153 -10.70 -10.19 5.40
N PRO A 154 -10.65 -11.46 4.96
CA PRO A 154 -10.43 -11.79 3.55
C PRO A 154 -11.49 -11.21 2.62
N GLU A 155 -12.72 -11.04 3.10
CA GLU A 155 -13.86 -10.46 2.38
C GLU A 155 -13.75 -8.96 2.13
N ALA A 156 -12.89 -8.27 2.87
CA ALA A 156 -12.72 -6.81 2.75
C ALA A 156 -11.86 -6.42 1.54
N PHE A 157 -11.13 -7.38 0.97
CA PHE A 157 -10.12 -7.13 -0.06
C PHE A 157 -10.41 -7.94 -1.33
N CYS A 158 -10.17 -7.33 -2.48
CA CYS A 158 -10.22 -8.03 -3.76
C CYS A 158 -8.92 -8.77 -4.07
N VAL A 159 -7.79 -8.26 -3.59
CA VAL A 159 -6.43 -8.83 -3.74
C VAL A 159 -5.56 -8.42 -2.56
N ALA A 160 -4.53 -9.23 -2.25
CA ALA A 160 -3.51 -8.91 -1.24
C ALA A 160 -2.09 -9.19 -1.76
N ALA A 161 -1.19 -8.23 -1.60
CA ALA A 161 0.22 -8.36 -1.98
C ALA A 161 1.16 -8.07 -0.78
N PRO A 162 1.48 -9.07 0.04
CA PRO A 162 2.47 -8.94 1.11
C PRO A 162 3.90 -9.00 0.53
N LEU A 163 4.72 -7.98 0.83
CA LEU A 163 6.13 -7.89 0.45
C LEU A 163 7.01 -8.12 1.68
N SER A 164 7.91 -9.11 1.63
CA SER A 164 8.81 -9.48 2.73
C SER A 164 8.10 -9.51 4.09
N GLY A 165 6.94 -10.15 4.16
CA GLY A 165 6.13 -10.31 5.36
C GLY A 165 6.21 -11.73 5.91
N SER A 166 6.07 -11.88 7.23
CA SER A 166 5.98 -13.19 7.88
C SER A 166 4.54 -13.67 7.97
N VAL A 167 4.33 -14.95 7.74
CA VAL A 167 3.02 -15.63 7.88
C VAL A 167 3.21 -16.99 8.53
N ARG A 168 2.22 -17.45 9.29
CA ARG A 168 2.23 -18.77 9.88
C ARG A 168 1.47 -19.76 9.01
N LEU A 169 2.12 -20.85 8.63
CA LEU A 169 1.49 -21.96 7.93
C LEU A 169 0.61 -22.78 8.90
N THR A 170 -0.70 -22.69 8.73
CA THR A 170 -1.71 -23.49 9.43
C THR A 170 -2.84 -23.78 8.47
N GLU A 171 -3.56 -24.90 8.69
CA GLU A 171 -4.72 -25.27 7.88
C GLU A 171 -5.82 -24.19 7.92
N GLN A 172 -6.03 -23.58 9.09
CA GLN A 172 -7.00 -22.50 9.25
C GLN A 172 -6.63 -21.28 8.37
N ASN A 173 -5.36 -20.87 8.35
CA ASN A 173 -4.89 -19.73 7.54
C ASN A 173 -5.02 -20.02 6.04
N LEU A 174 -4.69 -21.24 5.61
CA LEU A 174 -4.88 -21.67 4.22
C LEU A 174 -6.36 -21.61 3.82
N THR A 175 -7.26 -22.10 4.69
CA THR A 175 -8.70 -22.06 4.45
C THR A 175 -9.24 -20.63 4.40
N SER A 176 -8.76 -19.73 5.27
CA SER A 176 -9.18 -18.32 5.28
C SER A 176 -8.87 -17.61 3.95
N LEU A 177 -7.77 -17.96 3.28
CA LEU A 177 -7.33 -17.31 2.05
C LEU A 177 -7.65 -18.10 0.77
N GLN A 178 -8.44 -19.16 0.85
CA GLN A 178 -8.75 -20.02 -0.31
C GLN A 178 -9.41 -19.28 -1.50
N SER A 179 -10.08 -18.14 -1.25
CA SER A 179 -10.80 -17.38 -2.27
C SER A 179 -10.18 -15.99 -2.55
N LEU A 180 -9.26 -15.51 -1.71
CA LEU A 180 -8.61 -14.21 -1.91
C LEU A 180 -7.39 -14.38 -2.81
N PRO A 181 -7.31 -13.72 -3.98
CA PRO A 181 -6.09 -13.69 -4.77
C PRO A 181 -4.94 -13.05 -3.97
N VAL A 182 -3.84 -13.77 -3.83
CA VAL A 182 -2.66 -13.32 -3.08
C VAL A 182 -1.43 -13.40 -3.97
N TRP A 183 -0.63 -12.35 -3.94
CA TRP A 183 0.68 -12.32 -4.62
C TRP A 183 1.79 -11.91 -3.67
N ALA A 184 2.46 -12.88 -3.06
CA ALA A 184 3.61 -12.62 -2.20
C ALA A 184 4.86 -12.31 -3.03
N VAL A 185 5.64 -11.31 -2.60
CA VAL A 185 6.93 -10.96 -3.18
C VAL A 185 7.98 -10.98 -2.09
N VAL A 186 9.07 -11.72 -2.32
CA VAL A 186 10.17 -11.89 -1.36
C VAL A 186 11.51 -11.74 -2.07
N GLY A 187 12.58 -11.43 -1.31
CA GLY A 187 13.94 -11.38 -1.80
C GLY A 187 14.71 -12.64 -1.39
N SER A 188 15.44 -13.29 -2.32
CA SER A 188 16.23 -14.49 -1.99
C SER A 188 17.41 -14.19 -1.06
N ALA A 189 17.91 -12.95 -1.02
CA ALA A 189 18.95 -12.49 -0.11
C ALA A 189 18.42 -11.68 1.10
N ASP A 190 17.11 -11.76 1.38
CA ASP A 190 16.51 -11.10 2.56
C ASP A 190 16.91 -11.82 3.84
N THR A 191 17.77 -11.17 4.66
CA THR A 191 18.24 -11.68 5.95
C THR A 191 17.45 -11.14 7.14
N ILE A 192 16.53 -10.20 6.93
CA ILE A 192 15.70 -9.56 7.96
C ILE A 192 14.38 -10.32 8.11
N VAL A 193 13.66 -10.50 7.02
CA VAL A 193 12.47 -11.35 6.95
C VAL A 193 12.73 -12.44 5.92
N LYS A 194 13.21 -13.59 6.41
CA LYS A 194 13.55 -14.71 5.55
C LYS A 194 12.37 -15.14 4.67
N PRO A 195 12.60 -15.46 3.39
CA PRO A 195 11.55 -15.79 2.44
C PRO A 195 10.79 -17.08 2.77
N ASP A 196 11.45 -18.03 3.46
CA ASP A 196 10.98 -19.40 3.70
C ASP A 196 9.50 -19.48 4.15
N ALA A 197 9.09 -18.62 5.08
CA ALA A 197 7.73 -18.65 5.62
C ALA A 197 6.67 -18.31 4.57
N SER A 198 6.92 -17.28 3.74
CA SER A 198 6.04 -16.90 2.64
C SER A 198 6.07 -17.93 1.51
N GLU A 199 7.24 -18.49 1.19
CA GLU A 199 7.40 -19.53 0.16
C GLU A 199 6.62 -20.78 0.53
N GLN A 200 6.80 -21.29 1.74
CA GLN A 200 6.08 -22.49 2.23
C GLN A 200 4.58 -22.23 2.28
N PHE A 201 4.16 -21.06 2.75
CA PHE A 201 2.75 -20.71 2.85
C PHE A 201 2.09 -20.62 1.47
N ILE A 202 2.69 -19.90 0.51
CA ILE A 202 2.14 -19.76 -0.85
C ILE A 202 2.12 -21.11 -1.56
N THR A 203 3.16 -21.93 -1.43
CA THR A 203 3.20 -23.28 -2.02
C THR A 203 2.02 -24.13 -1.53
N ALA A 204 1.76 -24.13 -0.22
CA ALA A 204 0.62 -24.86 0.35
C ALA A 204 -0.73 -24.21 -0.03
N LEU A 205 -0.79 -22.86 -0.11
CA LEU A 205 -2.01 -22.15 -0.48
C LEU A 205 -2.42 -22.43 -1.93
N GLN A 206 -1.48 -22.62 -2.85
CA GLN A 206 -1.74 -22.91 -4.27
C GLN A 206 -2.54 -24.19 -4.47
N GLU A 207 -2.47 -25.15 -3.55
CA GLU A 207 -3.30 -26.36 -3.59
C GLU A 207 -4.80 -26.06 -3.38
N LYS A 208 -5.13 -24.94 -2.71
CA LYS A 208 -6.50 -24.51 -2.39
C LYS A 208 -6.95 -23.28 -3.16
N ASN A 209 -6.00 -22.45 -3.56
CA ASN A 209 -6.23 -21.16 -4.23
C ASN A 209 -5.35 -21.05 -5.48
N PRO A 210 -5.91 -21.29 -6.69
CA PRO A 210 -5.16 -21.21 -7.94
C PRO A 210 -4.71 -19.78 -8.29
N ASN A 211 -5.23 -18.76 -7.58
CA ASN A 211 -4.85 -17.36 -7.74
C ASN A 211 -3.75 -16.92 -6.74
N ALA A 212 -3.20 -17.85 -5.95
CA ALA A 212 -2.04 -17.58 -5.11
C ALA A 212 -0.75 -17.58 -5.95
N ARG A 213 0.07 -16.53 -5.80
CA ARG A 213 1.30 -16.32 -6.55
C ARG A 213 2.46 -16.01 -5.63
N LEU A 214 3.64 -16.44 -6.02
CA LEU A 214 4.91 -16.11 -5.39
C LEU A 214 5.85 -15.54 -6.44
N THR A 215 6.53 -14.45 -6.10
CA THR A 215 7.71 -13.97 -6.81
C THR A 215 8.88 -13.94 -5.85
N VAL A 216 9.92 -14.70 -6.15
CA VAL A 216 11.22 -14.61 -5.49
C VAL A 216 12.10 -13.71 -6.35
N ARG A 217 12.47 -12.54 -5.83
CA ARG A 217 13.41 -11.64 -6.51
C ARG A 217 14.83 -12.09 -6.22
N GLU A 218 15.46 -12.70 -7.22
CA GLU A 218 16.80 -13.29 -7.06
C GLU A 218 17.85 -12.23 -6.70
N GLY A 219 18.64 -12.50 -5.66
CA GLY A 219 19.66 -11.60 -5.15
C GLY A 219 19.13 -10.37 -4.41
N ALA A 220 17.82 -10.13 -4.39
CA ALA A 220 17.23 -8.96 -3.72
C ALA A 220 17.33 -9.12 -2.20
N THR A 221 17.82 -8.06 -1.54
CA THR A 221 17.79 -7.90 -0.09
C THR A 221 16.43 -7.40 0.38
N HIS A 222 16.25 -7.31 1.71
CA HIS A 222 15.02 -6.76 2.31
C HIS A 222 14.61 -5.40 1.75
N PHE A 223 15.60 -4.53 1.52
CA PHE A 223 15.38 -3.15 1.06
C PHE A 223 15.18 -3.04 -0.45
N ASP A 224 15.52 -4.09 -1.22
CA ASP A 224 15.34 -4.11 -2.67
C ASP A 224 13.94 -4.62 -3.07
N VAL A 225 13.26 -5.37 -2.18
CA VAL A 225 11.96 -5.97 -2.49
C VAL A 225 10.89 -4.94 -2.89
N PRO A 226 10.80 -3.74 -2.26
CA PRO A 226 9.84 -2.71 -2.67
C PRO A 226 10.00 -2.20 -4.11
N GLN A 227 11.17 -2.37 -4.75
CA GLN A 227 11.36 -2.06 -6.17
C GLN A 227 10.41 -2.86 -7.09
N ALA A 228 9.78 -3.91 -6.56
CA ALA A 228 8.71 -4.65 -7.25
C ALA A 228 7.52 -3.77 -7.65
N TYR A 229 7.27 -2.65 -6.94
CA TYR A 229 6.22 -1.70 -7.32
C TYR A 229 6.58 -0.88 -8.57
N LEU A 230 7.88 -0.69 -8.86
CA LEU A 230 8.41 0.05 -10.01
C LEU A 230 8.69 -0.87 -11.22
N ASP A 231 8.57 -2.17 -11.03
CA ASP A 231 8.90 -3.16 -12.06
C ASP A 231 7.69 -3.40 -12.97
N ASP A 232 7.62 -2.66 -14.07
CA ASP A 232 6.55 -2.78 -15.07
C ASP A 232 6.46 -4.18 -15.68
N THR A 233 7.60 -4.91 -15.76
CA THR A 233 7.62 -6.26 -16.32
C THR A 233 7.00 -7.27 -15.36
N LEU A 234 7.09 -7.02 -14.05
CA LEU A 234 6.39 -7.78 -13.02
C LEU A 234 4.89 -7.42 -13.01
N GLY A 235 4.56 -6.13 -13.18
CA GLY A 235 3.18 -5.64 -13.22
C GLY A 235 2.44 -5.74 -11.88
N LEU A 236 3.17 -5.68 -10.75
CA LEU A 236 2.57 -5.81 -9.41
C LEU A 236 1.60 -4.67 -9.11
N LEU A 237 1.99 -3.43 -9.42
CA LEU A 237 1.14 -2.26 -9.16
C LEU A 237 -0.14 -2.31 -10.02
N ASP A 238 -0.02 -2.66 -11.29
CA ASP A 238 -1.16 -2.82 -12.19
C ASP A 238 -2.10 -3.91 -11.69
N TRP A 239 -1.56 -5.02 -11.19
CA TRP A 239 -2.37 -6.09 -10.62
C TRP A 239 -3.13 -5.66 -9.36
N LEU A 240 -2.50 -4.84 -8.48
CA LEU A 240 -3.13 -4.27 -7.30
C LEU A 240 -4.25 -3.28 -7.65
N THR A 241 -4.09 -2.50 -8.72
CA THR A 241 -4.98 -1.40 -9.09
C THR A 241 -6.01 -1.78 -10.15
N ALA A 242 -5.81 -2.92 -10.85
CA ALA A 242 -6.68 -3.35 -11.93
C ALA A 242 -8.14 -3.46 -11.50
N ALA A 243 -9.01 -2.90 -12.33
CA ALA A 243 -10.46 -3.07 -12.23
C ALA A 243 -10.84 -4.48 -12.73
N ARG A 244 -10.89 -5.49 -11.84
CA ARG A 244 -11.32 -6.88 -12.16
C ARG A 244 -12.62 -7.21 -11.45
#